data_44a78735d37a9200425efd32ddd6cb60
#
_entry.id   44a78735d37a9200425efd32ddd6cb60
#
_cell.length_a   1.000
_cell.length_b   1.000
_cell.length_c   1.000
_cell.angle_alpha   90.00
_cell.angle_beta   90.00
_cell.angle_gamma   90.00
#
_symmetry.space_group_name_H-M   'P 1'
#
loop_
_entity.id
_entity.type
_entity.pdbx_description
1 polymer ?
#
loop_
_entity_poly.entity_id
_entity_poly.type
_entity_poly.pdbx_seq_one_letter_code
_entity_poly.pdbx_strand_id
1 'polypeptide(L)'
;TLAIAWSVAFGAFAVLSVAAGWMAARGETIAEPATSEAAPSPPSSTQTMLWLLFSACGSALLVAVSAHLTVNVAPIPLLWAVPLALYLVTFILNFGSRRFYDRAKFFPLLVVALGCMTYLYMKVDTNLHIRYEIPLYLVSLFLICMACHGELVHRRPHARYLTRFYLVIALGGVLGGAFVALLAPVLFDSYWELPIVLIVTAVLAVVVQWRRRGDGWRLWIVRGAMVTGVLALATFLVLTEISFRDGYLFIGRNFYGVLRVRDYDVGDELERRTLFHGTISHGSQYRGETYRNVIGSYYSARSGIARAIHALQARGQLRLGVVGLGAGVMASYARPGDSMTLYEIDPAVVRVAHEYFDFLPRARRRGAEVEIVLGDARLSLERQAPQRFDLLAIDAFSSDAIPIHLLTLQAFEVYLRHLKPDGVLAIHISNRYLDLVPVCARAAQHFDRLAFLIEEPSNALSHASTWVLITSDPDLIAHVAFEDAEIEAVTALPSFRAWTDGYSNVWSVLKLRSNRS
;
A
#
# COMPACT_ATOMS: atom_id res chain seq x y z
N THR A 1 -16.46 15.31 -12.75
CA THR A 1 -17.85 15.61 -12.29
C THR A 1 -18.09 15.11 -10.87
N LEU A 2 -17.71 13.88 -10.51
CA LEU A 2 -17.90 13.32 -9.15
C LEU A 2 -17.06 14.07 -8.10
N ALA A 3 -15.81 14.40 -8.40
CA ALA A 3 -14.93 15.16 -7.50
C ALA A 3 -15.50 16.58 -7.24
N ILE A 4 -16.01 17.24 -8.27
CA ILE A 4 -16.63 18.57 -8.13
C ILE A 4 -17.90 18.47 -7.27
N ALA A 5 -18.77 17.49 -7.54
CA ALA A 5 -19.98 17.28 -6.75
C ALA A 5 -19.66 16.99 -5.27
N TRP A 6 -18.64 16.19 -5.01
CA TRP A 6 -18.16 15.89 -3.66
C TRP A 6 -17.58 17.13 -2.96
N SER A 7 -16.75 17.91 -3.66
CA SER A 7 -16.18 19.15 -3.13
C SER A 7 -17.25 20.18 -2.79
N VAL A 8 -18.28 20.32 -3.64
CA VAL A 8 -19.43 21.21 -3.40
C VAL A 8 -20.24 20.74 -2.19
N ALA A 9 -20.53 19.43 -2.09
CA ALA A 9 -21.25 18.85 -0.95
C ALA A 9 -20.47 19.02 0.35
N PHE A 10 -19.15 18.81 0.33
CA PHE A 10 -18.28 19.03 1.49
C PHE A 10 -18.22 20.51 1.89
N GLY A 11 -18.12 21.41 0.93
CA GLY A 11 -18.18 22.86 1.17
C GLY A 11 -19.50 23.28 1.82
N ALA A 12 -20.63 22.78 1.31
CA ALA A 12 -21.95 23.02 1.88
C ALA A 12 -22.06 22.47 3.32
N PHE A 13 -21.56 21.26 3.56
CA PHE A 13 -21.50 20.65 4.90
C PHE A 13 -20.66 21.51 5.88
N ALA A 14 -19.50 21.97 5.45
CA ALA A 14 -18.62 22.83 6.27
C ALA A 14 -19.32 24.15 6.64
N VAL A 15 -19.96 24.82 5.67
CA VAL A 15 -20.72 26.05 5.90
C VAL A 15 -21.89 25.82 6.86
N LEU A 16 -22.67 24.75 6.66
CA LEU A 16 -23.79 24.41 7.54
C LEU A 16 -23.32 24.09 8.96
N SER A 17 -22.18 23.40 9.10
CA SER A 17 -21.58 23.08 10.40
C SER A 17 -21.14 24.35 11.15
N VAL A 18 -20.49 25.27 10.45
CA VAL A 18 -20.12 26.58 11.02
C VAL A 18 -21.36 27.38 11.41
N ALA A 19 -22.37 27.43 10.55
CA ALA A 19 -23.64 28.14 10.81
C ALA A 19 -24.37 27.53 12.03
N ALA A 20 -24.43 26.18 12.12
CA ALA A 20 -25.03 25.51 13.26
C ALA A 20 -24.25 25.78 14.56
N GLY A 21 -22.92 25.75 14.52
CA GLY A 21 -22.07 26.11 15.66
C GLY A 21 -22.26 27.56 16.10
N TRP A 22 -22.37 28.48 15.14
CA TRP A 22 -22.61 29.90 15.41
C TRP A 22 -24.02 30.16 15.99
N MET A 23 -25.05 29.49 15.45
CA MET A 23 -26.41 29.55 16.02
C MET A 23 -26.45 28.96 17.45
N ALA A 24 -25.79 27.85 17.67
CA ALA A 24 -25.69 27.23 19.00
C ALA A 24 -24.96 28.13 20.00
N ALA A 25 -23.94 28.88 19.55
CA ALA A 25 -23.23 29.85 20.39
C ALA A 25 -24.04 31.10 20.71
N ARG A 26 -25.03 31.47 19.85
CA ARG A 26 -25.94 32.61 20.04
C ARG A 26 -27.28 32.24 20.68
N GLY A 27 -27.61 30.94 20.68
CA GLY A 27 -28.84 30.49 21.36
C GLY A 27 -28.75 30.85 22.85
N GLU A 28 -29.74 31.63 23.31
CA GLU A 28 -29.95 31.86 24.73
C GLU A 28 -29.99 30.52 25.43
N THR A 29 -29.20 30.39 26.48
CA THR A 29 -29.32 29.24 27.41
C THR A 29 -30.77 29.21 27.87
N ILE A 30 -31.56 28.26 27.35
CA ILE A 30 -32.86 27.92 27.93
C ILE A 30 -32.53 27.65 29.39
N ALA A 31 -32.97 28.57 30.27
CA ALA A 31 -32.79 28.42 31.71
C ALA A 31 -33.46 27.10 32.10
N GLU A 32 -32.66 26.06 32.38
CA GLU A 32 -33.17 24.84 33.01
C GLU A 32 -33.91 25.27 34.29
N PRO A 33 -35.15 24.80 34.50
CA PRO A 33 -35.85 25.06 35.75
C PRO A 33 -34.93 24.61 36.87
N ALA A 34 -34.67 25.52 37.81
CA ALA A 34 -33.81 25.33 38.97
C ALA A 34 -34.40 24.24 39.89
N THR A 35 -34.21 22.97 39.50
CA THR A 35 -34.27 21.88 40.42
C THR A 35 -32.94 21.90 41.19
N SER A 36 -33.04 22.02 42.51
CA SER A 36 -31.97 22.13 43.48
C SER A 36 -31.10 20.85 43.57
N GLU A 37 -30.61 20.32 42.45
CA GLU A 37 -29.58 19.33 42.41
C GLU A 37 -28.21 20.01 42.32
N ALA A 38 -27.29 19.64 43.19
CA ALA A 38 -25.92 20.13 43.18
C ALA A 38 -25.34 20.09 41.79
N ALA A 39 -24.78 21.20 41.32
CA ALA A 39 -24.21 21.30 39.96
C ALA A 39 -23.25 20.12 39.70
N PRO A 40 -23.45 19.35 38.60
CA PRO A 40 -22.63 18.19 38.34
C PRO A 40 -21.15 18.58 38.24
N SER A 41 -20.28 17.81 38.93
CA SER A 41 -18.84 18.07 38.95
C SER A 41 -18.26 18.04 37.53
N PRO A 42 -17.35 18.97 37.16
CA PRO A 42 -16.74 19.00 35.86
C PRO A 42 -15.90 17.73 35.60
N PRO A 43 -15.79 17.28 34.34
CA PRO A 43 -14.95 16.15 34.00
C PRO A 43 -13.49 16.39 34.43
N SER A 44 -12.88 15.42 35.09
CA SER A 44 -11.46 15.50 35.48
C SER A 44 -10.54 15.48 34.27
N SER A 45 -9.33 16.02 34.42
CA SER A 45 -8.29 15.98 33.35
C SER A 45 -8.00 14.54 32.90
N THR A 46 -7.99 13.58 33.82
CA THR A 46 -7.79 12.15 33.52
C THR A 46 -8.95 11.60 32.68
N GLN A 47 -10.19 11.99 32.94
CA GLN A 47 -11.34 11.57 32.15
C GLN A 47 -11.28 12.16 30.74
N THR A 48 -10.92 13.42 30.62
CA THR A 48 -10.72 14.09 29.34
C THR A 48 -9.60 13.43 28.51
N MET A 49 -8.48 13.08 29.16
CA MET A 49 -7.38 12.38 28.51
C MET A 49 -7.79 10.98 28.01
N LEU A 50 -8.57 10.24 28.80
CA LEU A 50 -9.08 8.94 28.36
C LEU A 50 -10.02 9.05 27.16
N TRP A 51 -10.86 10.08 27.06
CA TRP A 51 -11.68 10.33 25.87
C TRP A 51 -10.81 10.55 24.64
N LEU A 52 -9.78 11.41 24.78
CA LEU A 52 -8.83 11.69 23.71
C LEU A 52 -8.12 10.42 23.23
N LEU A 53 -7.55 9.65 24.18
CA LEU A 53 -6.74 8.48 23.86
C LEU A 53 -7.56 7.32 23.24
N PHE A 54 -8.77 7.03 23.77
CA PHE A 54 -9.61 6.00 23.17
C PHE A 54 -10.05 6.34 21.75
N SER A 55 -10.40 7.61 21.51
CA SER A 55 -10.74 8.08 20.18
C SER A 55 -9.53 8.04 19.24
N ALA A 56 -8.36 8.50 19.72
CA ALA A 56 -7.12 8.48 18.96
C ALA A 56 -6.71 7.05 18.57
N CYS A 57 -6.78 6.08 19.51
CA CYS A 57 -6.46 4.69 19.23
C CYS A 57 -7.38 4.08 18.18
N GLY A 58 -8.69 4.30 18.27
CA GLY A 58 -9.64 3.79 17.27
C GLY A 58 -9.36 4.34 15.87
N SER A 59 -9.12 5.64 15.76
CA SER A 59 -8.81 6.29 14.48
C SER A 59 -7.43 5.89 13.94
N ALA A 60 -6.42 5.85 14.79
CA ALA A 60 -5.08 5.42 14.41
C ALA A 60 -5.08 3.96 13.92
N LEU A 61 -5.81 3.08 14.61
CA LEU A 61 -5.95 1.68 14.20
C LEU A 61 -6.65 1.55 12.84
N LEU A 62 -7.73 2.32 12.62
CA LEU A 62 -8.41 2.36 11.33
C LEU A 62 -7.42 2.70 10.20
N VAL A 63 -6.65 3.78 10.36
CA VAL A 63 -5.73 4.25 9.31
C VAL A 63 -4.57 3.26 9.13
N ALA A 64 -3.99 2.74 10.22
CA ALA A 64 -2.89 1.78 10.15
C ALA A 64 -3.28 0.46 9.48
N VAL A 65 -4.45 -0.11 9.84
CA VAL A 65 -4.96 -1.34 9.23
C VAL A 65 -5.35 -1.10 7.77
N SER A 66 -5.98 0.03 7.44
CA SER A 66 -6.33 0.36 6.06
C SER A 66 -5.08 0.50 5.19
N ALA A 67 -4.04 1.18 5.68
CA ALA A 67 -2.76 1.32 4.99
C ALA A 67 -2.09 -0.05 4.79
N HIS A 68 -2.05 -0.89 5.83
CA HIS A 68 -1.47 -2.23 5.75
C HIS A 68 -2.18 -3.11 4.70
N LEU A 69 -3.51 -3.15 4.72
CA LEU A 69 -4.29 -3.91 3.76
C LEU A 69 -4.09 -3.41 2.33
N THR A 70 -4.01 -2.09 2.14
CA THR A 70 -3.82 -1.49 0.81
C THR A 70 -2.42 -1.75 0.25
N VAL A 71 -1.38 -1.73 1.11
CA VAL A 71 0.01 -1.96 0.69
C VAL A 71 0.28 -3.43 0.41
N ASN A 72 -0.24 -4.34 1.24
CA ASN A 72 0.10 -5.77 1.16
C ASN A 72 -0.85 -6.58 0.27
N VAL A 73 -2.05 -6.06 0.01
CA VAL A 73 -3.05 -6.81 -0.74
C VAL A 73 -3.22 -6.31 -2.16
N ALA A 74 -3.55 -5.12 -2.38
CA ALA A 74 -3.63 -4.37 -3.62
C ALA A 74 -4.47 -3.10 -3.36
N PRO A 75 -4.25 -1.99 -4.08
CA PRO A 75 -5.06 -0.79 -3.95
C PRO A 75 -6.44 -0.97 -4.61
N ILE A 76 -7.21 -1.95 -4.15
CA ILE A 76 -8.59 -2.15 -4.60
C ILE A 76 -9.45 -1.03 -3.98
N PRO A 77 -10.13 -0.19 -4.78
CA PRO A 77 -10.81 1.01 -4.29
C PRO A 77 -11.80 0.80 -3.14
N LEU A 78 -12.40 -0.38 -3.02
CA LEU A 78 -13.34 -0.67 -1.93
C LEU A 78 -12.70 -1.37 -0.72
N LEU A 79 -11.46 -1.81 -0.83
CA LEU A 79 -10.83 -2.50 0.30
C LEU A 79 -10.64 -1.55 1.49
N TRP A 80 -10.29 -0.27 1.27
CA TRP A 80 -10.20 0.74 2.33
C TRP A 80 -11.57 1.15 2.91
N ALA A 81 -12.65 0.98 2.14
CA ALA A 81 -14.00 1.32 2.59
C ALA A 81 -14.52 0.35 3.66
N VAL A 82 -14.07 -0.92 3.64
CA VAL A 82 -14.52 -1.93 4.61
C VAL A 82 -14.04 -1.63 6.03
N PRO A 83 -12.74 -1.37 6.29
CA PRO A 83 -12.29 -0.90 7.60
C PRO A 83 -13.04 0.34 8.09
N LEU A 84 -13.25 1.33 7.20
CA LEU A 84 -14.00 2.54 7.53
C LEU A 84 -15.45 2.23 7.91
N ALA A 85 -16.14 1.39 7.13
CA ALA A 85 -17.50 0.98 7.44
C ALA A 85 -17.60 0.27 8.79
N LEU A 86 -16.68 -0.66 9.09
CA LEU A 86 -16.63 -1.34 10.38
C LEU A 86 -16.38 -0.36 11.53
N TYR A 87 -15.45 0.58 11.37
CA TYR A 87 -15.20 1.63 12.35
C TYR A 87 -16.45 2.46 12.62
N LEU A 88 -17.17 2.90 11.58
CA LEU A 88 -18.42 3.65 11.72
C LEU A 88 -19.51 2.79 12.38
N VAL A 89 -19.64 1.52 12.01
CA VAL A 89 -20.59 0.60 12.65
C VAL A 89 -20.31 0.48 14.15
N THR A 90 -19.04 0.41 14.58
CA THR A 90 -18.73 0.35 16.01
C THR A 90 -19.13 1.62 16.76
N PHE A 91 -19.06 2.81 16.12
CA PHE A 91 -19.63 4.05 16.66
C PHE A 91 -21.15 3.97 16.78
N ILE A 92 -21.83 3.60 15.69
CA ILE A 92 -23.30 3.51 15.65
C ILE A 92 -23.81 2.55 16.76
N LEU A 93 -23.23 1.37 16.87
CA LEU A 93 -23.63 0.38 17.85
C LEU A 93 -23.46 0.88 19.29
N ASN A 94 -22.29 1.43 19.60
CA ASN A 94 -21.98 1.85 20.98
C ASN A 94 -22.74 3.12 21.38
N PHE A 95 -22.83 4.13 20.50
CA PHE A 95 -23.49 5.39 20.82
C PHE A 95 -25.02 5.31 20.68
N GLY A 96 -25.53 4.37 19.86
CA GLY A 96 -26.96 4.10 19.69
C GLY A 96 -27.57 3.32 20.86
N SER A 97 -26.85 2.36 21.44
CA SER A 97 -27.35 1.57 22.56
C SER A 97 -26.22 0.98 23.41
N ARG A 98 -26.35 1.14 24.74
CA ARG A 98 -25.41 0.53 25.71
C ARG A 98 -25.45 -1.00 25.73
N ARG A 99 -26.41 -1.65 25.06
CA ARG A 99 -26.55 -3.11 25.05
C ARG A 99 -25.46 -3.82 24.28
N PHE A 100 -24.82 -3.13 23.31
CA PHE A 100 -23.84 -3.74 22.42
C PHE A 100 -22.45 -3.90 23.03
N TYR A 101 -22.14 -3.21 24.12
CA TYR A 101 -20.86 -3.31 24.79
C TYR A 101 -21.02 -3.68 26.26
N ASP A 102 -20.46 -4.82 26.62
CA ASP A 102 -20.30 -5.29 27.98
C ASP A 102 -18.81 -5.57 28.25
N ARG A 103 -18.24 -4.90 29.22
CA ARG A 103 -16.82 -5.04 29.59
C ARG A 103 -16.42 -6.48 29.88
N ALA A 104 -17.29 -7.26 30.53
CA ALA A 104 -16.98 -8.63 30.91
C ALA A 104 -16.80 -9.54 29.69
N LYS A 105 -17.52 -9.26 28.61
CA LYS A 105 -17.47 -10.01 27.35
C LYS A 105 -16.40 -9.48 26.40
N PHE A 106 -16.32 -8.15 26.25
CA PHE A 106 -15.42 -7.53 25.30
C PHE A 106 -13.96 -7.48 25.76
N PHE A 107 -13.67 -7.55 27.04
CA PHE A 107 -12.30 -7.54 27.54
C PHE A 107 -11.51 -8.81 27.10
N PRO A 108 -12.01 -10.04 27.29
CA PRO A 108 -11.36 -11.22 26.71
C PRO A 108 -11.22 -11.16 25.18
N LEU A 109 -12.26 -10.69 24.49
CA LEU A 109 -12.21 -10.52 23.04
C LEU A 109 -11.18 -9.51 22.57
N LEU A 110 -10.98 -8.42 23.34
CA LEU A 110 -9.92 -7.45 23.11
C LEU A 110 -8.53 -8.09 23.21
N VAL A 111 -8.28 -8.92 24.22
CA VAL A 111 -7.01 -9.63 24.39
C VAL A 111 -6.75 -10.56 23.21
N VAL A 112 -7.77 -11.33 22.78
CA VAL A 112 -7.67 -12.20 21.59
C VAL A 112 -7.41 -11.38 20.33
N ALA A 113 -8.10 -10.25 20.14
CA ALA A 113 -7.94 -9.38 18.98
C ALA A 113 -6.53 -8.74 18.94
N LEU A 114 -6.01 -8.28 20.07
CA LEU A 114 -4.64 -7.78 20.17
C LEU A 114 -3.61 -8.87 19.83
N GLY A 115 -3.78 -10.08 20.37
CA GLY A 115 -2.92 -11.22 20.06
C GLY A 115 -2.99 -11.62 18.58
N CYS A 116 -4.20 -11.66 17.99
CA CYS A 116 -4.40 -11.96 16.59
C CYS A 116 -3.73 -10.90 15.69
N MET A 117 -3.95 -9.62 15.97
CA MET A 117 -3.33 -8.52 15.21
C MET A 117 -1.80 -8.56 15.30
N THR A 118 -1.26 -8.87 16.50
CA THR A 118 0.18 -9.05 16.71
C THR A 118 0.72 -10.23 15.90
N TYR A 119 0.02 -11.37 15.91
CA TYR A 119 0.38 -12.53 15.11
C TYR A 119 0.40 -12.22 13.61
N LEU A 120 -0.63 -11.55 13.10
CA LEU A 120 -0.72 -11.14 11.71
C LEU A 120 0.41 -10.18 11.32
N TYR A 121 0.76 -9.26 12.22
CA TYR A 121 1.87 -8.33 12.00
C TYR A 121 3.21 -9.04 11.83
N MET A 122 3.47 -10.10 12.60
CA MET A 122 4.68 -10.91 12.44
C MET A 122 4.74 -11.70 11.14
N LYS A 123 3.57 -12.09 10.64
CA LYS A 123 3.44 -13.02 9.52
C LYS A 123 3.46 -12.34 8.15
N VAL A 124 3.92 -11.08 8.06
CA VAL A 124 4.00 -10.32 6.80
C VAL A 124 4.74 -11.09 5.69
N ASP A 125 5.72 -11.94 6.04
CA ASP A 125 6.47 -12.74 5.08
C ASP A 125 5.98 -14.20 4.95
N THR A 126 4.87 -14.59 5.60
CA THR A 126 4.37 -15.95 5.53
C THR A 126 3.10 -16.05 4.70
N ASN A 127 3.03 -17.13 3.89
CA ASN A 127 1.95 -17.46 2.97
C ASN A 127 0.58 -17.73 3.65
N LEU A 128 0.15 -16.87 4.59
CA LEU A 128 -1.23 -16.95 5.04
C LEU A 128 -2.12 -16.55 3.86
N HIS A 129 -3.04 -17.43 3.50
CA HIS A 129 -3.90 -17.17 2.35
C HIS A 129 -4.78 -15.94 2.65
N ILE A 130 -4.79 -14.99 1.74
CA ILE A 130 -5.45 -13.68 1.87
C ILE A 130 -6.92 -13.77 2.29
N ARG A 131 -7.60 -14.87 1.93
CA ARG A 131 -8.99 -15.15 2.36
C ARG A 131 -9.15 -15.26 3.88
N TYR A 132 -8.07 -15.54 4.61
CA TYR A 132 -8.07 -15.61 6.08
C TYR A 132 -7.44 -14.36 6.70
N GLU A 133 -6.41 -13.82 6.06
CA GLU A 133 -5.67 -12.67 6.56
C GLU A 133 -6.57 -11.42 6.64
N ILE A 134 -7.25 -11.06 5.55
CA ILE A 134 -8.15 -9.89 5.52
C ILE A 134 -9.26 -9.99 6.57
N PRO A 135 -10.06 -11.08 6.66
CA PRO A 135 -11.09 -11.20 7.70
C PRO A 135 -10.54 -11.11 9.11
N LEU A 136 -9.35 -11.69 9.39
CA LEU A 136 -8.74 -11.62 10.71
C LEU A 136 -8.33 -10.19 11.08
N TYR A 137 -7.75 -9.41 10.15
CA TYR A 137 -7.49 -7.98 10.38
C TYR A 137 -8.79 -7.21 10.63
N LEU A 138 -9.82 -7.44 9.83
CA LEU A 138 -11.10 -6.73 9.92
C LEU A 138 -11.86 -7.07 11.22
N VAL A 139 -11.90 -8.34 11.61
CA VAL A 139 -12.53 -8.77 12.88
C VAL A 139 -11.76 -8.21 14.08
N SER A 140 -10.43 -8.24 14.04
CA SER A 140 -9.60 -7.68 15.12
C SER A 140 -9.80 -6.16 15.21
N LEU A 141 -9.82 -5.44 14.09
CA LEU A 141 -10.14 -4.01 14.03
C LEU A 141 -11.51 -3.73 14.66
N PHE A 142 -12.54 -4.48 14.26
CA PHE A 142 -13.89 -4.32 14.79
C PHE A 142 -13.92 -4.50 16.31
N LEU A 143 -13.32 -5.58 16.82
CA LEU A 143 -13.32 -5.86 18.28
C LEU A 143 -12.57 -4.82 19.08
N ILE A 144 -11.41 -4.34 18.60
CA ILE A 144 -10.64 -3.31 19.28
C ILE A 144 -11.40 -1.98 19.24
N CYS A 145 -11.97 -1.59 18.09
CA CYS A 145 -12.79 -0.37 17.99
C CYS A 145 -14.07 -0.46 18.85
N MET A 146 -14.72 -1.63 18.94
CA MET A 146 -15.85 -1.84 19.87
C MET A 146 -15.44 -1.58 21.31
N ALA A 147 -14.26 -2.04 21.72
CA ALA A 147 -13.76 -1.78 23.07
C ALA A 147 -13.44 -0.28 23.29
N CYS A 148 -12.76 0.38 22.36
CA CYS A 148 -12.45 1.80 22.44
C CYS A 148 -13.72 2.67 22.52
N HIS A 149 -14.65 2.49 21.59
CA HIS A 149 -15.89 3.26 21.53
C HIS A 149 -16.85 2.93 22.69
N GLY A 150 -16.89 1.67 23.10
CA GLY A 150 -17.65 1.25 24.29
C GLY A 150 -17.15 1.93 25.56
N GLU A 151 -15.84 2.04 25.74
CA GLU A 151 -15.25 2.76 26.87
C GLU A 151 -15.51 4.27 26.82
N LEU A 152 -15.59 4.89 25.65
CA LEU A 152 -16.03 6.28 25.49
C LEU A 152 -17.46 6.46 26.00
N VAL A 153 -18.39 5.61 25.56
CA VAL A 153 -19.81 5.68 25.95
C VAL A 153 -20.01 5.44 27.45
N HIS A 154 -19.25 4.51 28.04
CA HIS A 154 -19.26 4.28 29.50
C HIS A 154 -18.80 5.49 30.31
N ARG A 155 -17.98 6.37 29.71
CA ARG A 155 -17.45 7.60 30.32
C ARG A 155 -18.16 8.86 29.87
N ARG A 156 -19.32 8.72 29.20
CA ARG A 156 -20.13 9.87 28.75
C ARG A 156 -20.50 10.73 29.96
N PRO A 157 -20.18 12.03 29.92
CA PRO A 157 -20.48 12.94 31.02
C PRO A 157 -21.96 13.31 31.07
N HIS A 158 -22.33 14.12 32.11
CA HIS A 158 -23.63 14.77 32.19
C HIS A 158 -23.90 15.67 30.96
N ALA A 159 -25.16 15.90 30.61
CA ALA A 159 -25.62 16.65 29.43
C ALA A 159 -24.89 17.99 29.25
N ARG A 160 -24.65 18.73 30.34
CA ARG A 160 -23.94 20.03 30.36
C ARG A 160 -22.54 19.98 29.73
N TYR A 161 -21.86 18.83 29.75
CA TYR A 161 -20.49 18.67 29.25
C TYR A 161 -20.41 17.88 27.95
N LEU A 162 -21.52 17.58 27.27
CA LEU A 162 -21.53 16.79 26.05
C LEU A 162 -20.78 17.44 24.88
N THR A 163 -20.90 18.76 24.72
CA THR A 163 -20.15 19.49 23.68
C THR A 163 -18.65 19.31 23.83
N ARG A 164 -18.13 19.46 25.07
CA ARG A 164 -16.73 19.21 25.38
C ARG A 164 -16.33 17.76 25.10
N PHE A 165 -17.20 16.81 25.45
CA PHE A 165 -16.96 15.39 25.21
C PHE A 165 -16.81 15.07 23.73
N TYR A 166 -17.76 15.51 22.88
CA TYR A 166 -17.70 15.27 21.45
C TYR A 166 -16.55 16.01 20.78
N LEU A 167 -16.23 17.21 21.23
CA LEU A 167 -15.08 17.98 20.73
C LEU A 167 -13.76 17.23 21.01
N VAL A 168 -13.60 16.69 22.23
CA VAL A 168 -12.39 15.91 22.58
C VAL A 168 -12.32 14.60 21.82
N ILE A 169 -13.44 13.92 21.56
CA ILE A 169 -13.48 12.74 20.69
C ILE A 169 -13.06 13.10 19.28
N ALA A 170 -13.62 14.18 18.71
CA ALA A 170 -13.24 14.63 17.36
C ALA A 170 -11.75 14.96 17.29
N LEU A 171 -11.22 15.69 18.28
CA LEU A 171 -9.79 16.00 18.36
C LEU A 171 -8.93 14.73 18.46
N GLY A 172 -9.34 13.78 19.32
CA GLY A 172 -8.65 12.49 19.42
C GLY A 172 -8.61 11.74 18.11
N GLY A 173 -9.74 11.69 17.38
CA GLY A 173 -9.82 11.09 16.05
C GLY A 173 -8.86 11.74 15.04
N VAL A 174 -8.82 13.07 15.01
CA VAL A 174 -7.87 13.83 14.17
C VAL A 174 -6.42 13.53 14.54
N LEU A 175 -6.09 13.55 15.82
CA LEU A 175 -4.72 13.29 16.29
C LEU A 175 -4.28 11.86 15.98
N GLY A 176 -5.15 10.86 16.16
CA GLY A 176 -4.85 9.47 15.84
C GLY A 176 -4.62 9.26 14.34
N GLY A 177 -5.49 9.81 13.50
CA GLY A 177 -5.33 9.76 12.04
C GLY A 177 -4.08 10.51 11.56
N ALA A 178 -3.84 11.72 12.08
CA ALA A 178 -2.65 12.51 11.75
C ALA A 178 -1.34 11.85 12.20
N PHE A 179 -1.35 11.20 13.36
CA PHE A 179 -0.19 10.42 13.83
C PHE A 179 0.22 9.38 12.78
N VAL A 180 -0.73 8.56 12.29
CA VAL A 180 -0.42 7.49 11.34
C VAL A 180 -0.12 8.02 9.95
N ALA A 181 -0.94 8.98 9.45
CA ALA A 181 -0.86 9.43 8.06
C ALA A 181 0.26 10.46 7.81
N LEU A 182 0.58 11.30 8.79
CA LEU A 182 1.51 12.43 8.60
C LEU A 182 2.78 12.30 9.44
N LEU A 183 2.63 11.92 10.71
CA LEU A 183 3.76 11.95 11.65
C LEU A 183 4.60 10.67 11.56
N ALA A 184 3.98 9.50 11.52
CA ALA A 184 4.68 8.22 11.49
C ALA A 184 5.60 8.06 10.28
N PRO A 185 5.22 8.45 9.02
CA PRO A 185 6.10 8.37 7.86
C PRO A 185 7.35 9.26 7.94
N VAL A 186 7.32 10.29 8.78
CA VAL A 186 8.47 11.21 9.00
C VAL A 186 9.35 10.75 10.15
N LEU A 187 8.74 10.16 11.20
CA LEU A 187 9.47 9.77 12.42
C LEU A 187 10.08 8.37 12.32
N PHE A 188 9.46 7.48 11.55
CA PHE A 188 9.85 6.06 11.51
C PHE A 188 10.24 5.65 10.10
N ASP A 189 11.25 4.82 10.00
CA ASP A 189 11.74 4.21 8.76
C ASP A 189 11.00 2.91 8.38
N SER A 190 10.12 2.41 9.28
CA SER A 190 9.22 1.27 9.03
C SER A 190 7.81 1.53 9.60
N TYR A 191 6.94 0.51 9.62
CA TYR A 191 5.53 0.67 10.03
C TYR A 191 5.33 0.53 11.55
N TRP A 192 6.01 1.34 12.38
CA TRP A 192 5.92 1.33 13.83
C TRP A 192 4.55 1.74 14.39
N GLU A 193 3.74 2.43 13.60
CA GLU A 193 2.45 2.95 14.04
C GLU A 193 1.48 1.87 14.52
N LEU A 194 1.43 0.72 13.86
CA LEU A 194 0.55 -0.38 14.27
C LEU A 194 1.00 -0.99 15.61
N PRO A 195 2.25 -1.41 15.82
CA PRO A 195 2.78 -1.82 17.13
C PRO A 195 2.50 -0.81 18.24
N ILE A 196 2.76 0.46 18.02
CA ILE A 196 2.55 1.52 19.01
C ILE A 196 1.07 1.59 19.42
N VAL A 197 0.16 1.60 18.45
CA VAL A 197 -1.29 1.68 18.74
C VAL A 197 -1.78 0.44 19.49
N LEU A 198 -1.28 -0.75 19.17
CA LEU A 198 -1.61 -1.98 19.90
C LEU A 198 -1.15 -1.92 21.35
N ILE A 199 0.09 -1.47 21.61
CA ILE A 199 0.63 -1.30 22.96
C ILE A 199 -0.19 -0.25 23.74
N VAL A 200 -0.46 0.92 23.15
CA VAL A 200 -1.24 1.97 23.80
C VAL A 200 -2.65 1.48 24.12
N THR A 201 -3.28 0.75 23.21
CA THR A 201 -4.61 0.15 23.47
C THR A 201 -4.58 -0.86 24.61
N ALA A 202 -3.56 -1.71 24.67
CA ALA A 202 -3.38 -2.66 25.76
C ALA A 202 -3.14 -1.94 27.10
N VAL A 203 -2.33 -0.89 27.14
CA VAL A 203 -2.12 -0.03 28.33
C VAL A 203 -3.44 0.60 28.78
N LEU A 204 -4.22 1.16 27.86
CA LEU A 204 -5.52 1.74 28.18
C LEU A 204 -6.48 0.71 28.78
N ALA A 205 -6.47 -0.52 28.27
CA ALA A 205 -7.25 -1.62 28.83
C ALA A 205 -6.85 -1.92 30.28
N VAL A 206 -5.56 -1.93 30.57
CA VAL A 206 -5.05 -2.07 31.96
C VAL A 206 -5.52 -0.91 32.83
N VAL A 207 -5.37 0.34 32.41
CA VAL A 207 -5.81 1.54 33.14
C VAL A 207 -7.29 1.49 33.48
N VAL A 208 -8.13 1.01 32.56
CA VAL A 208 -9.57 0.82 32.78
C VAL A 208 -9.84 -0.21 33.88
N GLN A 209 -9.18 -1.36 33.79
CA GLN A 209 -9.38 -2.44 34.74
C GLN A 209 -8.78 -2.11 36.14
N TRP A 210 -7.69 -1.34 36.14
CA TRP A 210 -7.05 -0.92 37.41
C TRP A 210 -7.98 -0.11 38.32
N ARG A 211 -8.86 0.67 37.73
CA ARG A 211 -9.84 1.52 38.43
C ARG A 211 -11.06 0.76 38.96
N ARG A 212 -11.18 -0.54 38.70
CA ARG A 212 -12.21 -1.36 39.34
C ARG A 212 -11.95 -1.45 40.83
N ARG A 213 -12.93 -1.03 41.63
CA ARG A 213 -12.88 -1.16 43.08
C ARG A 213 -13.08 -2.64 43.46
N GLY A 214 -12.27 -3.15 44.33
CA GLY A 214 -12.32 -4.47 44.92
C GLY A 214 -11.03 -4.76 45.66
N ASP A 215 -11.14 -5.33 46.84
CA ASP A 215 -10.02 -5.69 47.71
C ASP A 215 -9.95 -7.22 47.79
N GLY A 216 -9.10 -7.81 47.01
CA GLY A 216 -8.89 -9.26 47.05
C GLY A 216 -7.63 -9.67 46.32
N TRP A 217 -6.93 -10.69 46.86
CA TRP A 217 -5.72 -11.23 46.24
C TRP A 217 -5.90 -11.64 44.74
N ARG A 218 -7.10 -12.12 44.41
CA ARG A 218 -7.45 -12.47 43.00
C ARG A 218 -7.37 -11.26 42.04
N LEU A 219 -7.79 -10.08 42.54
CA LEU A 219 -7.72 -8.85 41.73
C LEU A 219 -6.27 -8.41 41.47
N TRP A 220 -5.39 -8.59 42.48
CA TRP A 220 -3.96 -8.31 42.35
C TRP A 220 -3.29 -9.27 41.35
N ILE A 221 -3.66 -10.57 41.38
CA ILE A 221 -3.18 -11.54 40.35
C ILE A 221 -3.61 -11.11 38.96
N VAL A 222 -4.87 -10.75 38.75
CA VAL A 222 -5.38 -10.31 37.43
C VAL A 222 -4.65 -9.05 36.98
N ARG A 223 -4.47 -8.07 37.86
CA ARG A 223 -3.71 -6.84 37.57
C ARG A 223 -2.25 -7.16 37.20
N GLY A 224 -1.61 -8.01 37.96
CA GLY A 224 -0.24 -8.47 37.67
C GLY A 224 -0.14 -9.18 36.31
N ALA A 225 -1.03 -10.12 36.05
CA ALA A 225 -1.10 -10.82 34.76
C ALA A 225 -1.31 -9.88 33.59
N MET A 226 -2.15 -8.86 33.75
CA MET A 226 -2.40 -7.87 32.70
C MET A 226 -1.15 -7.00 32.45
N VAL A 227 -0.48 -6.51 33.50
CA VAL A 227 0.77 -5.74 33.34
C VAL A 227 1.84 -6.60 32.68
N THR A 228 2.01 -7.84 33.14
CA THR A 228 2.94 -8.80 32.50
C THR A 228 2.58 -9.04 31.04
N GLY A 229 1.29 -9.19 30.70
CA GLY A 229 0.82 -9.35 29.32
C GLY A 229 1.15 -8.14 28.44
N VAL A 230 0.97 -6.91 28.95
CA VAL A 230 1.34 -5.68 28.21
C VAL A 230 2.85 -5.58 28.03
N LEU A 231 3.63 -5.88 29.07
CA LEU A 231 5.09 -5.87 28.96
C LEU A 231 5.57 -6.93 27.98
N ALA A 232 5.02 -8.14 28.04
CA ALA A 232 5.33 -9.20 27.08
C ALA A 232 4.97 -8.79 25.64
N LEU A 233 3.79 -8.21 25.41
CA LEU A 233 3.36 -7.69 24.12
C LEU A 233 4.32 -6.60 23.61
N ALA A 234 4.66 -5.63 24.44
CA ALA A 234 5.55 -4.54 24.08
C ALA A 234 6.96 -5.06 23.76
N THR A 235 7.52 -5.89 24.63
CA THR A 235 8.84 -6.51 24.42
C THR A 235 8.85 -7.32 23.13
N PHE A 236 7.82 -8.12 22.93
CA PHE A 236 7.68 -8.96 21.76
C PHE A 236 7.61 -8.14 20.46
N LEU A 237 6.76 -7.11 20.38
CA LEU A 237 6.64 -6.25 19.21
C LEU A 237 7.95 -5.47 18.94
N VAL A 238 8.61 -4.96 19.99
CA VAL A 238 9.90 -4.26 19.84
C VAL A 238 10.99 -5.21 19.36
N LEU A 239 11.10 -6.41 19.94
CA LEU A 239 12.09 -7.41 19.50
C LEU A 239 11.82 -7.88 18.06
N THR A 240 10.56 -8.02 17.68
CA THR A 240 10.18 -8.35 16.29
C THR A 240 10.67 -7.27 15.34
N GLU A 241 10.45 -5.98 15.64
CA GLU A 241 10.92 -4.87 14.81
C GLU A 241 12.45 -4.80 14.74
N ILE A 242 13.14 -5.05 15.86
CA ILE A 242 14.61 -5.10 15.88
C ILE A 242 15.11 -6.26 15.03
N SER A 243 14.55 -7.47 15.22
CA SER A 243 14.92 -8.65 14.43
C SER A 243 14.59 -8.49 12.94
N PHE A 244 13.52 -7.75 12.62
CA PHE A 244 13.17 -7.45 11.22
C PHE A 244 14.23 -6.57 10.54
N ARG A 245 15.02 -5.79 11.30
CA ARG A 245 16.10 -4.95 10.78
C ARG A 245 17.40 -5.71 10.53
N ASP A 246 17.57 -6.84 11.19
CA ASP A 246 18.78 -7.64 11.06
C ASP A 246 18.93 -8.19 9.64
N GLY A 247 20.09 -7.95 9.04
CA GLY A 247 20.42 -8.39 7.69
C GLY A 247 19.95 -7.46 6.56
N TYR A 248 19.29 -6.32 6.86
CA TYR A 248 19.07 -5.30 5.86
C TYR A 248 20.23 -4.31 5.81
N LEU A 249 20.70 -4.02 4.60
CA LEU A 249 21.73 -2.99 4.33
C LEU A 249 21.14 -1.58 4.36
N PHE A 250 19.86 -1.47 4.03
CA PHE A 250 19.12 -0.22 3.99
C PHE A 250 17.66 -0.46 4.35
N ILE A 251 17.10 0.42 5.17
CA ILE A 251 15.67 0.55 5.42
C ILE A 251 15.37 2.04 5.40
N GLY A 252 14.40 2.46 4.58
CA GLY A 252 13.98 3.86 4.52
C GLY A 252 12.53 3.97 4.12
N ARG A 253 11.84 4.96 4.68
CA ARG A 253 10.43 5.23 4.44
C ARG A 253 10.25 6.65 3.92
N ASN A 254 9.34 6.80 2.97
CA ASN A 254 8.87 8.09 2.50
C ASN A 254 7.37 8.04 2.17
N PHE A 255 6.88 9.03 1.43
CA PHE A 255 5.48 9.10 0.99
C PHE A 255 5.05 7.88 0.15
N TYR A 256 5.98 7.33 -0.66
CA TYR A 256 5.67 6.21 -1.57
C TYR A 256 5.69 4.84 -0.88
N GLY A 257 6.27 4.73 0.31
CA GLY A 257 6.30 3.48 1.07
C GLY A 257 7.63 3.23 1.76
N VAL A 258 7.88 1.95 2.08
CA VAL A 258 9.11 1.50 2.74
C VAL A 258 9.98 0.75 1.74
N LEU A 259 11.19 1.26 1.52
CA LEU A 259 12.23 0.62 0.73
C LEU A 259 13.18 -0.15 1.64
N ARG A 260 13.57 -1.34 1.22
CA ARG A 260 14.52 -2.19 1.94
C ARG A 260 15.51 -2.83 0.98
N VAL A 261 16.77 -2.92 1.37
CA VAL A 261 17.82 -3.63 0.62
C VAL A 261 18.41 -4.71 1.51
N ARG A 262 18.47 -5.93 1.01
CA ARG A 262 19.02 -7.09 1.74
C ARG A 262 19.86 -7.96 0.84
N ASP A 263 20.94 -8.49 1.42
CA ASP A 263 21.73 -9.55 0.81
C ASP A 263 21.22 -10.92 1.27
N TYR A 264 21.12 -11.86 0.34
CA TYR A 264 20.77 -13.25 0.56
C TYR A 264 21.93 -14.15 0.13
N ASP A 265 22.02 -15.32 0.72
CA ASP A 265 23.00 -16.36 0.37
C ASP A 265 24.44 -15.82 0.42
N VAL A 266 24.75 -14.98 1.43
CA VAL A 266 26.03 -14.27 1.58
C VAL A 266 27.20 -15.25 1.68
N GLY A 267 28.19 -15.07 0.81
CA GLY A 267 29.36 -15.94 0.70
C GLY A 267 29.16 -17.17 -0.18
N ASP A 268 28.00 -17.31 -0.82
CA ASP A 268 27.71 -18.36 -1.80
C ASP A 268 27.79 -17.77 -3.23
N GLU A 269 27.94 -18.63 -4.24
CA GLU A 269 27.87 -18.25 -5.66
C GLU A 269 26.52 -17.64 -6.04
N LEU A 270 25.44 -18.01 -5.34
CA LEU A 270 24.09 -17.46 -5.50
C LEU A 270 23.85 -16.19 -4.66
N GLU A 271 24.90 -15.63 -4.05
CA GLU A 271 24.77 -14.37 -3.31
C GLU A 271 24.06 -13.32 -4.17
N ARG A 272 22.97 -12.76 -3.64
CA ARG A 272 22.16 -11.75 -4.35
C ARG A 272 21.73 -10.62 -3.45
N ARG A 273 21.81 -9.43 -3.95
CA ARG A 273 21.26 -8.21 -3.35
C ARG A 273 19.90 -7.90 -3.96
N THR A 274 18.89 -7.70 -3.11
CA THR A 274 17.50 -7.48 -3.55
C THR A 274 16.94 -6.19 -2.98
N LEU A 275 16.30 -5.40 -3.84
CA LEU A 275 15.49 -4.25 -3.48
C LEU A 275 14.06 -4.69 -3.25
N PHE A 276 13.49 -4.30 -2.11
CA PHE A 276 12.07 -4.47 -1.78
C PHE A 276 11.39 -3.12 -1.63
N HIS A 277 10.17 -3.04 -2.11
CA HIS A 277 9.22 -1.98 -1.80
C HIS A 277 8.00 -2.61 -1.11
N GLY A 278 7.81 -2.32 0.17
CA GLY A 278 6.91 -3.13 0.99
C GLY A 278 7.39 -4.58 1.08
N THR A 279 6.56 -5.52 0.63
CA THR A 279 6.88 -6.97 0.60
C THR A 279 7.30 -7.46 -0.78
N ILE A 280 7.24 -6.63 -1.81
CA ILE A 280 7.47 -7.01 -3.20
C ILE A 280 8.92 -6.71 -3.60
N SER A 281 9.57 -7.68 -4.28
CA SER A 281 10.90 -7.49 -4.87
C SER A 281 10.81 -6.66 -6.15
N HIS A 282 11.60 -5.59 -6.20
CA HIS A 282 11.74 -4.69 -7.35
C HIS A 282 13.11 -4.80 -8.04
N GLY A 283 13.68 -5.98 -8.01
CA GLY A 283 14.90 -6.32 -8.71
C GLY A 283 15.96 -6.90 -7.79
N SER A 284 16.74 -7.82 -8.35
CA SER A 284 17.85 -8.49 -7.66
C SER A 284 19.10 -8.47 -8.51
N GLN A 285 20.24 -8.32 -7.86
CA GLN A 285 21.56 -8.39 -8.46
C GLN A 285 22.34 -9.55 -7.87
N TYR A 286 22.77 -10.49 -8.70
CA TYR A 286 23.70 -11.54 -8.30
C TYR A 286 25.11 -10.95 -8.11
N ARG A 287 25.83 -11.39 -7.10
CA ARG A 287 27.15 -10.89 -6.67
C ARG A 287 28.24 -11.93 -6.79
N GLY A 288 27.92 -13.23 -6.70
CA GLY A 288 28.86 -14.31 -6.93
C GLY A 288 29.46 -14.25 -8.33
N GLU A 289 30.72 -14.68 -8.50
CA GLU A 289 31.45 -14.51 -9.77
C GLU A 289 30.76 -15.20 -10.94
N THR A 290 30.26 -16.42 -10.73
CA THR A 290 29.60 -17.23 -11.76
C THR A 290 28.31 -16.57 -12.27
N TYR A 291 27.51 -15.99 -11.37
CA TYR A 291 26.18 -15.47 -11.68
C TYR A 291 26.12 -13.93 -11.81
N ARG A 292 27.25 -13.25 -11.66
CA ARG A 292 27.35 -11.78 -11.67
C ARG A 292 26.73 -11.10 -12.92
N ASN A 293 26.74 -11.79 -14.04
CA ASN A 293 26.20 -11.29 -15.30
C ASN A 293 24.80 -11.82 -15.62
N VAL A 294 24.23 -12.67 -14.75
CA VAL A 294 22.88 -13.16 -14.90
C VAL A 294 21.89 -12.04 -14.56
N ILE A 295 20.98 -11.80 -15.49
CA ILE A 295 19.86 -10.89 -15.28
C ILE A 295 18.76 -11.73 -14.61
N GLY A 296 18.62 -11.53 -13.32
CA GLY A 296 17.65 -12.24 -12.48
C GLY A 296 16.28 -11.54 -12.42
N SER A 297 15.49 -11.93 -11.40
CA SER A 297 14.15 -11.36 -11.18
C SER A 297 13.20 -11.68 -12.35
N TYR A 298 12.19 -10.85 -12.55
CA TYR A 298 11.21 -10.96 -13.66
C TYR A 298 11.70 -10.35 -14.99
N TYR A 299 12.99 -10.01 -15.04
CA TYR A 299 13.68 -9.50 -16.24
C TYR A 299 14.61 -10.55 -16.88
N SER A 300 14.46 -11.82 -16.55
CA SER A 300 15.33 -12.87 -17.10
C SER A 300 15.45 -12.78 -18.63
N ALA A 301 16.51 -13.36 -19.20
CA ALA A 301 16.74 -13.37 -20.64
C ALA A 301 15.59 -14.00 -21.44
N ARG A 302 14.72 -14.80 -20.80
CA ARG A 302 13.54 -15.43 -21.39
C ARG A 302 12.25 -14.64 -21.21
N SER A 303 12.27 -13.57 -20.42
CA SER A 303 11.09 -12.69 -20.21
C SER A 303 10.65 -12.02 -21.51
N GLY A 304 9.37 -11.69 -21.62
CA GLY A 304 8.83 -11.03 -22.82
C GLY A 304 9.55 -9.74 -23.17
N ILE A 305 9.97 -8.96 -22.16
CA ILE A 305 10.72 -7.71 -22.38
C ILE A 305 12.14 -7.98 -22.92
N ALA A 306 12.84 -8.99 -22.39
CA ALA A 306 14.18 -9.35 -22.86
C ALA A 306 14.16 -9.81 -24.31
N ARG A 307 13.18 -10.65 -24.67
CA ARG A 307 12.98 -11.14 -26.05
C ARG A 307 12.72 -10.01 -27.01
N ALA A 308 11.85 -9.06 -26.64
CA ALA A 308 11.56 -7.87 -27.45
C ALA A 308 12.83 -7.01 -27.65
N ILE A 309 13.60 -6.77 -26.60
CA ILE A 309 14.86 -6.02 -26.70
C ILE A 309 15.84 -6.75 -27.62
N HIS A 310 16.04 -8.06 -27.46
CA HIS A 310 16.96 -8.83 -28.32
C HIS A 310 16.54 -8.82 -29.79
N ALA A 311 15.24 -8.94 -30.10
CA ALA A 311 14.72 -8.85 -31.45
C ALA A 311 14.98 -7.46 -32.08
N LEU A 312 14.75 -6.40 -31.32
CA LEU A 312 15.01 -5.03 -31.76
C LEU A 312 16.51 -4.75 -31.91
N GLN A 313 17.34 -5.30 -31.02
CA GLN A 313 18.80 -5.18 -31.06
C GLN A 313 19.44 -5.77 -32.32
N ALA A 314 18.80 -6.73 -32.97
CA ALA A 314 19.23 -7.23 -34.26
C ALA A 314 19.10 -6.18 -35.37
N ARG A 315 18.27 -5.14 -35.19
CA ARG A 315 18.03 -4.06 -36.17
C ARG A 315 19.00 -2.88 -36.00
N GLY A 316 19.77 -2.79 -34.89
CA GLY A 316 20.74 -1.73 -34.66
C GLY A 316 20.80 -1.22 -33.23
N GLN A 317 21.24 0.03 -33.09
CA GLN A 317 21.24 0.73 -31.79
C GLN A 317 19.82 1.11 -31.38
N LEU A 318 19.53 0.99 -30.08
CA LEU A 318 18.20 1.21 -29.54
C LEU A 318 18.10 2.50 -28.72
N ARG A 319 16.94 3.09 -28.81
CA ARG A 319 16.46 4.11 -27.90
C ARG A 319 15.36 3.50 -27.01
N LEU A 320 15.67 3.29 -25.73
CA LEU A 320 14.81 2.60 -24.78
C LEU A 320 14.20 3.61 -23.79
N GLY A 321 12.90 3.50 -23.58
CA GLY A 321 12.19 4.18 -22.50
C GLY A 321 11.74 3.17 -21.44
N VAL A 322 11.85 3.50 -20.16
CA VAL A 322 11.41 2.63 -19.07
C VAL A 322 10.68 3.46 -18.04
N VAL A 323 9.44 3.11 -17.76
CA VAL A 323 8.63 3.69 -16.69
C VAL A 323 8.76 2.80 -15.45
N GLY A 324 9.45 3.31 -14.44
CA GLY A 324 9.89 2.56 -13.26
C GLY A 324 11.38 2.21 -13.33
N LEU A 325 12.12 2.52 -12.27
CA LEU A 325 13.55 2.23 -12.15
C LEU A 325 13.83 0.94 -11.38
N GLY A 326 13.15 0.76 -10.25
CA GLY A 326 13.46 -0.32 -9.32
C GLY A 326 14.94 -0.35 -8.94
N ALA A 327 15.56 -1.53 -8.97
CA ALA A 327 17.01 -1.67 -8.75
C ALA A 327 17.87 -1.23 -9.95
N GLY A 328 17.26 -0.87 -11.09
CA GLY A 328 17.94 -0.51 -12.33
C GLY A 328 18.28 -1.70 -13.22
N VAL A 329 17.66 -2.85 -13.02
CA VAL A 329 17.97 -4.10 -13.73
C VAL A 329 17.88 -3.96 -15.25
N MET A 330 16.92 -3.17 -15.76
CA MET A 330 16.73 -2.92 -17.19
C MET A 330 17.99 -2.34 -17.87
N ALA A 331 18.82 -1.59 -17.14
CA ALA A 331 20.06 -1.07 -17.68
C ALA A 331 21.08 -2.15 -18.09
N SER A 332 20.87 -3.41 -17.64
CA SER A 332 21.70 -4.54 -18.07
C SER A 332 21.56 -4.87 -19.55
N TYR A 333 20.45 -4.51 -20.17
CA TYR A 333 20.17 -4.76 -21.59
C TYR A 333 20.76 -3.70 -22.53
N ALA A 334 21.16 -2.53 -22.00
CA ALA A 334 21.72 -1.48 -22.82
C ALA A 334 23.13 -1.85 -23.31
N ARG A 335 23.36 -1.78 -24.62
CA ARG A 335 24.63 -2.04 -25.31
C ARG A 335 25.38 -0.72 -25.56
N PRO A 336 26.67 -0.77 -25.92
CA PRO A 336 27.40 0.40 -26.39
C PRO A 336 26.66 1.13 -27.52
N GLY A 337 26.41 2.42 -27.33
CA GLY A 337 25.67 3.26 -28.28
C GLY A 337 24.15 3.26 -28.12
N ASP A 338 23.57 2.37 -27.31
CA ASP A 338 22.14 2.46 -26.98
C ASP A 338 21.91 3.65 -26.02
N SER A 339 20.75 4.29 -26.12
CA SER A 339 20.28 5.29 -25.15
C SER A 339 19.09 4.75 -24.36
N MET A 340 19.07 5.00 -23.04
CA MET A 340 18.01 4.57 -22.14
C MET A 340 17.57 5.72 -21.23
N THR A 341 16.28 6.03 -21.26
CA THR A 341 15.65 7.01 -20.37
C THR A 341 14.75 6.28 -19.38
N LEU A 342 15.04 6.41 -18.09
CA LEU A 342 14.31 5.79 -16.99
C LEU A 342 13.50 6.87 -16.26
N TYR A 343 12.20 6.68 -16.13
CA TYR A 343 11.29 7.57 -15.41
C TYR A 343 11.03 7.00 -14.02
N GLU A 344 11.34 7.74 -12.97
CA GLU A 344 11.13 7.30 -11.59
C GLU A 344 10.49 8.39 -10.76
N ILE A 345 9.43 8.05 -10.03
CA ILE A 345 8.69 9.02 -9.22
C ILE A 345 9.32 9.22 -7.83
N ASP A 346 9.99 8.20 -7.30
CA ASP A 346 10.56 8.20 -5.95
C ASP A 346 12.06 8.51 -5.95
N PRO A 347 12.48 9.69 -5.44
CA PRO A 347 13.90 10.03 -5.34
C PRO A 347 14.69 9.07 -4.43
N ALA A 348 14.03 8.35 -3.51
CA ALA A 348 14.70 7.36 -2.67
C ALA A 348 15.05 6.10 -3.47
N VAL A 349 14.21 5.68 -4.42
CA VAL A 349 14.52 4.57 -5.34
C VAL A 349 15.74 4.91 -6.18
N VAL A 350 15.81 6.13 -6.73
CA VAL A 350 16.98 6.60 -7.50
C VAL A 350 18.26 6.54 -6.67
N ARG A 351 18.23 7.03 -5.43
CA ARG A 351 19.37 6.97 -4.52
C ARG A 351 19.79 5.54 -4.21
N VAL A 352 18.84 4.67 -3.87
CA VAL A 352 19.10 3.25 -3.56
C VAL A 352 19.68 2.51 -4.77
N ALA A 353 19.13 2.74 -5.97
CA ALA A 353 19.66 2.14 -7.19
C ALA A 353 21.12 2.54 -7.47
N HIS A 354 21.52 3.77 -7.14
CA HIS A 354 22.89 4.24 -7.27
C HIS A 354 23.84 3.75 -6.18
N GLU A 355 23.39 3.70 -4.92
CA GLU A 355 24.24 3.39 -3.77
C GLU A 355 24.44 1.89 -3.57
N TYR A 356 23.43 1.09 -3.86
CA TYR A 356 23.42 -0.34 -3.51
C TYR A 356 23.56 -1.28 -4.71
N PHE A 357 23.33 -0.79 -5.94
CA PHE A 357 23.38 -1.59 -7.17
C PHE A 357 24.35 -1.01 -8.19
N ASP A 358 24.88 -1.85 -9.08
CA ASP A 358 25.86 -1.40 -10.09
C ASP A 358 25.33 -1.42 -11.53
N PHE A 359 24.04 -1.70 -11.75
CA PHE A 359 23.45 -1.79 -13.08
C PHE A 359 23.63 -0.51 -13.89
N LEU A 360 23.29 0.65 -13.33
CA LEU A 360 23.40 1.95 -13.98
C LEU A 360 24.86 2.33 -14.29
N PRO A 361 25.78 2.32 -13.31
CA PRO A 361 27.19 2.61 -13.60
C PRO A 361 27.82 1.58 -14.54
N ARG A 362 27.40 0.31 -14.51
CA ARG A 362 27.89 -0.72 -15.43
C ARG A 362 27.45 -0.46 -16.87
N ALA A 363 26.20 -0.09 -17.12
CA ALA A 363 25.69 0.27 -18.44
C ALA A 363 26.46 1.48 -19.01
N ARG A 364 26.65 2.52 -18.22
CA ARG A 364 27.43 3.71 -18.62
C ARG A 364 28.87 3.37 -18.95
N ARG A 365 29.56 2.54 -18.15
CA ARG A 365 30.92 2.08 -18.42
C ARG A 365 31.04 1.24 -19.70
N ARG A 366 29.96 0.57 -20.12
CA ARG A 366 29.88 -0.17 -21.38
C ARG A 366 29.66 0.74 -22.59
N GLY A 367 29.42 2.03 -22.40
CA GLY A 367 29.18 3.01 -23.47
C GLY A 367 27.70 3.23 -23.82
N ALA A 368 26.76 2.82 -22.97
CA ALA A 368 25.36 3.20 -23.08
C ALA A 368 25.12 4.59 -22.46
N GLU A 369 24.24 5.37 -23.07
CA GLU A 369 23.75 6.62 -22.48
C GLU A 369 22.54 6.30 -21.59
N VAL A 370 22.65 6.58 -20.29
CA VAL A 370 21.58 6.30 -19.32
C VAL A 370 21.20 7.59 -18.60
N GLU A 371 19.96 8.02 -18.81
CA GLU A 371 19.34 9.18 -18.19
C GLU A 371 18.23 8.75 -17.21
N ILE A 372 18.08 9.49 -16.10
CA ILE A 372 16.96 9.30 -15.16
C ILE A 372 16.18 10.61 -15.10
N VAL A 373 14.87 10.50 -15.38
CA VAL A 373 13.91 11.60 -15.27
C VAL A 373 13.10 11.40 -13.99
N LEU A 374 13.36 12.25 -13.00
CA LEU A 374 12.64 12.21 -11.73
C LEU A 374 11.25 12.85 -11.86
N GLY A 375 10.20 12.11 -11.54
CA GLY A 375 8.82 12.57 -11.54
C GLY A 375 7.84 11.51 -12.03
N ASP A 376 6.55 11.87 -12.05
CA ASP A 376 5.52 11.03 -12.65
C ASP A 376 5.81 10.83 -14.15
N ALA A 377 5.92 9.57 -14.55
CA ALA A 377 6.32 9.20 -15.92
C ALA A 377 5.34 9.69 -16.96
N ARG A 378 4.02 9.54 -16.73
CA ARG A 378 2.98 9.99 -17.65
C ARG A 378 3.02 11.51 -17.82
N LEU A 379 3.07 12.26 -16.72
CA LEU A 379 3.16 13.72 -16.77
C LEU A 379 4.47 14.20 -17.42
N SER A 380 5.57 13.48 -17.22
CA SER A 380 6.85 13.79 -17.85
C SER A 380 6.77 13.58 -19.36
N LEU A 381 6.24 12.45 -19.80
CA LEU A 381 6.03 12.14 -21.21
C LEU A 381 5.01 13.10 -21.86
N GLU A 382 3.94 13.50 -21.19
CA GLU A 382 2.97 14.48 -21.71
C GLU A 382 3.62 15.82 -22.07
N ARG A 383 4.63 16.24 -21.29
CA ARG A 383 5.34 17.53 -21.46
C ARG A 383 6.51 17.48 -22.43
N GLN A 384 7.07 16.28 -22.65
CA GLN A 384 8.23 16.09 -23.53
C GLN A 384 7.80 16.03 -25.02
N ALA A 385 8.70 16.44 -25.90
CA ALA A 385 8.61 16.16 -27.33
C ALA A 385 8.66 14.64 -27.56
N PRO A 386 8.10 14.11 -28.67
CA PRO A 386 8.15 12.70 -29.02
C PRO A 386 9.58 12.14 -28.96
N GLN A 387 9.81 11.17 -28.08
CA GLN A 387 11.14 10.62 -27.82
C GLN A 387 11.60 9.62 -28.87
N ARG A 388 10.67 9.05 -29.66
CA ARG A 388 10.94 8.06 -30.73
C ARG A 388 11.68 6.83 -30.19
N PHE A 389 11.19 6.27 -29.09
CA PHE A 389 11.70 5.03 -28.54
C PHE A 389 11.48 3.86 -29.51
N ASP A 390 12.44 2.95 -29.58
CA ASP A 390 12.27 1.64 -30.22
C ASP A 390 11.42 0.74 -29.32
N LEU A 391 11.60 0.88 -27.99
CA LEU A 391 10.81 0.17 -27.00
C LEU A 391 10.55 1.09 -25.81
N LEU A 392 9.29 1.12 -25.36
CA LEU A 392 8.87 1.75 -24.11
C LEU A 392 8.33 0.66 -23.18
N ALA A 393 9.00 0.44 -22.06
CA ALA A 393 8.57 -0.48 -21.02
C ALA A 393 7.75 0.25 -19.96
N ILE A 394 6.60 -0.32 -19.57
CA ILE A 394 5.79 0.15 -18.43
C ILE A 394 5.93 -0.89 -17.32
N ASP A 395 6.71 -0.55 -16.30
CA ASP A 395 7.02 -1.40 -15.15
C ASP A 395 6.97 -0.59 -13.84
N ALA A 396 5.97 0.28 -13.72
CA ALA A 396 5.75 1.08 -12.53
C ALA A 396 4.74 0.40 -11.60
N PHE A 397 5.24 -0.22 -10.55
CA PHE A 397 4.42 -0.86 -9.53
C PHE A 397 4.47 -0.06 -8.23
N SER A 398 3.31 0.14 -7.62
CA SER A 398 3.19 0.54 -6.22
C SER A 398 2.73 -0.68 -5.45
N SER A 399 3.64 -1.34 -4.71
CA SER A 399 3.42 -2.69 -4.19
C SER A 399 3.12 -3.68 -5.33
N ASP A 400 2.01 -4.42 -5.29
CA ASP A 400 1.59 -5.40 -6.32
C ASP A 400 0.65 -4.81 -7.39
N ALA A 401 0.52 -3.49 -7.52
CA ALA A 401 -0.41 -2.88 -8.48
C ALA A 401 0.23 -1.82 -9.34
N ILE A 402 -0.14 -1.86 -10.64
CA ILE A 402 0.14 -0.75 -11.56
C ILE A 402 -0.88 0.36 -11.29
N PRO A 403 -0.46 1.61 -11.11
CA PRO A 403 -1.38 2.73 -10.96
C PRO A 403 -2.33 2.85 -12.15
N ILE A 404 -3.63 2.91 -11.89
CA ILE A 404 -4.68 2.88 -12.93
C ILE A 404 -4.47 3.96 -14.00
N HIS A 405 -4.00 5.16 -13.61
CA HIS A 405 -3.79 6.27 -14.55
C HIS A 405 -2.71 5.98 -15.62
N LEU A 406 -1.88 4.95 -15.40
CA LEU A 406 -0.90 4.46 -16.38
C LEU A 406 -1.50 3.44 -17.38
N LEU A 407 -2.73 2.97 -17.16
CA LEU A 407 -3.40 1.96 -17.96
C LEU A 407 -4.70 2.48 -18.62
N THR A 408 -4.88 3.78 -18.71
CA THR A 408 -6.01 4.40 -19.41
C THR A 408 -5.71 4.63 -20.89
N LEU A 409 -6.73 4.73 -21.75
CA LEU A 409 -6.54 5.04 -23.17
C LEU A 409 -5.72 6.31 -23.37
N GLN A 410 -5.91 7.33 -22.53
CA GLN A 410 -5.15 8.57 -22.59
C GLN A 410 -3.65 8.35 -22.29
N ALA A 411 -3.33 7.44 -21.38
CA ALA A 411 -1.94 7.06 -21.12
C ALA A 411 -1.33 6.33 -22.32
N PHE A 412 -2.07 5.37 -22.89
CA PHE A 412 -1.62 4.67 -24.10
C PHE A 412 -1.39 5.62 -25.29
N GLU A 413 -2.24 6.62 -25.49
CA GLU A 413 -2.05 7.66 -26.50
C GLU A 413 -0.72 8.40 -26.30
N VAL A 414 -0.40 8.77 -25.05
CA VAL A 414 0.88 9.39 -24.72
C VAL A 414 2.04 8.46 -25.04
N TYR A 415 1.97 7.19 -24.63
CA TYR A 415 3.05 6.22 -24.87
C TYR A 415 3.31 6.00 -26.35
N LEU A 416 2.25 5.79 -27.15
CA LEU A 416 2.34 5.57 -28.58
C LEU A 416 2.91 6.80 -29.31
N ARG A 417 2.64 8.01 -28.86
CA ARG A 417 3.25 9.24 -29.38
C ARG A 417 4.78 9.25 -29.25
N HIS A 418 5.30 8.59 -28.19
CA HIS A 418 6.74 8.51 -27.90
C HIS A 418 7.46 7.33 -28.55
N LEU A 419 6.73 6.42 -29.17
CA LEU A 419 7.31 5.31 -29.92
C LEU A 419 7.62 5.68 -31.37
N LYS A 420 8.54 4.94 -31.97
CA LYS A 420 8.66 4.85 -33.44
C LYS A 420 7.42 4.17 -34.05
N PRO A 421 7.13 4.31 -35.35
CA PRO A 421 5.96 3.67 -35.94
C PRO A 421 5.90 2.16 -35.74
N ASP A 422 7.05 1.46 -35.78
CA ASP A 422 7.27 0.04 -35.58
C ASP A 422 7.75 -0.29 -34.13
N GLY A 423 7.73 0.68 -33.24
CA GLY A 423 8.17 0.53 -31.86
C GLY A 423 7.27 -0.38 -31.04
N VAL A 424 7.80 -0.85 -29.94
CA VAL A 424 7.15 -1.80 -29.02
C VAL A 424 6.81 -1.13 -27.70
N LEU A 425 5.54 -1.19 -27.30
CA LEU A 425 5.10 -0.88 -25.94
C LEU A 425 5.05 -2.21 -25.15
N ALA A 426 5.94 -2.38 -24.18
CA ALA A 426 6.00 -3.57 -23.35
C ALA A 426 5.41 -3.25 -21.97
N ILE A 427 4.35 -3.94 -21.56
CA ILE A 427 3.66 -3.70 -20.29
C ILE A 427 3.85 -4.91 -19.39
N HIS A 428 4.48 -4.70 -18.24
CA HIS A 428 4.61 -5.72 -17.21
C HIS A 428 3.28 -5.84 -16.47
N ILE A 429 2.61 -6.99 -16.57
CA ILE A 429 1.30 -7.21 -15.97
C ILE A 429 1.29 -8.34 -14.94
N SER A 430 2.46 -8.81 -14.51
CA SER A 430 2.54 -9.78 -13.40
C SER A 430 1.83 -9.22 -12.19
N ASN A 431 0.70 -9.80 -11.83
CA ASN A 431 -0.10 -9.36 -10.71
C ASN A 431 -0.80 -10.55 -10.06
N ARG A 432 -0.77 -10.59 -8.74
CA ARG A 432 -1.32 -11.70 -7.94
C ARG A 432 -2.85 -11.72 -7.97
N TYR A 433 -3.48 -10.57 -8.07
CA TYR A 433 -4.93 -10.39 -7.84
C TYR A 433 -5.70 -9.88 -9.04
N LEU A 434 -5.00 -9.25 -10.00
CA LEU A 434 -5.63 -8.62 -11.16
C LEU A 434 -5.18 -9.31 -12.45
N ASP A 435 -6.14 -9.57 -13.34
CA ASP A 435 -5.89 -9.93 -14.73
C ASP A 435 -5.97 -8.66 -15.59
N LEU A 436 -4.81 -8.14 -15.98
CA LEU A 436 -4.71 -6.90 -16.75
C LEU A 436 -4.66 -7.14 -18.26
N VAL A 437 -4.67 -8.38 -18.71
CA VAL A 437 -4.71 -8.74 -20.14
C VAL A 437 -5.86 -8.07 -20.87
N PRO A 438 -7.12 -8.08 -20.36
CA PRO A 438 -8.24 -7.42 -21.04
C PRO A 438 -8.07 -5.90 -21.20
N VAL A 439 -7.38 -5.25 -20.24
CA VAL A 439 -7.10 -3.80 -20.32
C VAL A 439 -6.15 -3.51 -21.46
N CYS A 440 -5.03 -4.24 -21.53
CA CYS A 440 -4.02 -4.10 -22.58
C CYS A 440 -4.59 -4.45 -23.96
N ALA A 441 -5.33 -5.55 -24.08
CA ALA A 441 -5.96 -5.99 -25.32
C ALA A 441 -6.96 -4.95 -25.85
N ARG A 442 -7.78 -4.36 -24.95
CA ARG A 442 -8.73 -3.32 -25.36
C ARG A 442 -8.05 -2.03 -25.78
N ALA A 443 -6.95 -1.64 -25.13
CA ALA A 443 -6.16 -0.49 -25.55
C ALA A 443 -5.48 -0.74 -26.90
N ALA A 444 -4.87 -1.90 -27.10
CA ALA A 444 -4.26 -2.28 -28.39
C ALA A 444 -5.28 -2.22 -29.53
N GLN A 445 -6.47 -2.81 -29.34
CA GLN A 445 -7.55 -2.75 -30.33
C GLN A 445 -7.99 -1.30 -30.64
N HIS A 446 -8.08 -0.44 -29.62
CA HIS A 446 -8.51 0.95 -29.79
C HIS A 446 -7.54 1.75 -30.70
N PHE A 447 -6.24 1.44 -30.61
CA PHE A 447 -5.20 2.10 -31.38
C PHE A 447 -4.75 1.31 -32.61
N ASP A 448 -5.49 0.29 -33.03
CA ASP A 448 -5.20 -0.57 -34.18
C ASP A 448 -3.78 -1.17 -34.10
N ARG A 449 -3.48 -1.80 -32.96
CA ARG A 449 -2.19 -2.44 -32.66
C ARG A 449 -2.39 -3.93 -32.36
N LEU A 450 -1.36 -4.71 -32.65
CA LEU A 450 -1.25 -6.11 -32.24
C LEU A 450 -0.86 -6.19 -30.76
N ALA A 451 -1.36 -7.19 -30.06
CA ALA A 451 -1.00 -7.47 -28.68
C ALA A 451 -0.64 -8.94 -28.51
N PHE A 452 0.50 -9.19 -27.86
CA PHE A 452 1.03 -10.53 -27.61
C PHE A 452 1.33 -10.69 -26.12
N LEU A 453 0.75 -11.72 -25.52
CA LEU A 453 1.02 -12.13 -24.14
C LEU A 453 2.19 -13.11 -24.14
N ILE A 454 3.17 -12.88 -23.27
CA ILE A 454 4.31 -13.76 -23.04
C ILE A 454 4.40 -14.02 -21.54
N GLU A 455 4.27 -15.29 -21.17
CA GLU A 455 4.42 -15.78 -19.81
C GLU A 455 5.74 -16.54 -19.69
N GLU A 456 6.52 -16.22 -18.68
CA GLU A 456 7.73 -16.95 -18.29
C GLU A 456 7.55 -17.52 -16.89
N PRO A 457 7.62 -18.84 -16.69
CA PRO A 457 7.56 -19.45 -15.38
C PRO A 457 8.82 -19.15 -14.56
N SER A 458 8.70 -19.20 -13.23
CA SER A 458 9.86 -19.06 -12.34
C SER A 458 10.84 -20.22 -12.49
N ASN A 459 12.12 -19.93 -12.34
CA ASN A 459 13.17 -20.91 -12.26
C ASN A 459 14.13 -20.61 -11.08
N ALA A 460 15.24 -21.33 -10.96
CA ALA A 460 16.18 -21.16 -9.84
C ALA A 460 16.80 -19.74 -9.76
N LEU A 461 16.86 -19.00 -10.87
CA LEU A 461 17.54 -17.70 -10.96
C LEU A 461 16.58 -16.54 -11.26
N SER A 462 15.33 -16.82 -11.60
CA SER A 462 14.36 -15.79 -11.99
C SER A 462 12.97 -16.06 -11.44
N HIS A 463 12.23 -14.98 -11.22
CA HIS A 463 10.81 -15.02 -10.87
C HIS A 463 9.96 -15.15 -12.14
N ALA A 464 8.76 -15.72 -11.99
CA ALA A 464 7.77 -15.72 -13.05
C ALA A 464 7.47 -14.27 -13.50
N SER A 465 7.24 -14.11 -14.80
CA SER A 465 6.87 -12.80 -15.36
C SER A 465 5.83 -12.92 -16.46
N THR A 466 4.96 -11.94 -16.53
CA THR A 466 3.90 -11.82 -17.56
C THR A 466 4.00 -10.46 -18.20
N TRP A 467 4.25 -10.44 -19.50
CA TRP A 467 4.38 -9.22 -20.31
C TRP A 467 3.37 -9.20 -21.45
N VAL A 468 2.78 -8.04 -21.72
CA VAL A 468 2.05 -7.79 -22.96
C VAL A 468 2.89 -6.87 -23.82
N LEU A 469 3.21 -7.34 -25.04
CA LEU A 469 3.88 -6.55 -26.07
C LEU A 469 2.84 -6.01 -27.04
N ILE A 470 2.81 -4.70 -27.21
CA ILE A 470 1.90 -4.00 -28.13
C ILE A 470 2.73 -3.32 -29.20
N THR A 471 2.45 -3.64 -30.48
CA THR A 471 3.22 -3.14 -31.63
C THR A 471 2.36 -3.10 -32.88
N SER A 472 2.82 -2.37 -33.90
CA SER A 472 2.27 -2.48 -35.27
C SER A 472 3.08 -3.44 -36.14
N ASP A 473 4.21 -3.95 -35.65
CA ASP A 473 5.10 -4.84 -36.40
C ASP A 473 4.68 -6.31 -36.19
N PRO A 474 4.08 -6.97 -37.20
CA PRO A 474 3.68 -8.36 -37.12
C PRO A 474 4.88 -9.33 -37.10
N ASP A 475 6.04 -8.90 -37.60
CA ASP A 475 7.23 -9.73 -37.74
C ASP A 475 8.07 -9.77 -36.45
N LEU A 476 7.74 -8.95 -35.43
CA LEU A 476 8.45 -8.91 -34.17
C LEU A 476 8.57 -10.31 -33.53
N ILE A 477 7.45 -11.04 -33.45
CA ILE A 477 7.38 -12.35 -32.81
C ILE A 477 7.94 -13.50 -33.66
N ALA A 478 8.18 -13.26 -34.96
CA ALA A 478 8.82 -14.23 -35.83
C ALA A 478 10.35 -14.27 -35.65
N HIS A 479 10.92 -13.34 -34.88
CA HIS A 479 12.35 -13.31 -34.61
C HIS A 479 12.79 -14.49 -33.73
N VAL A 480 14.00 -15.02 -33.96
CA VAL A 480 14.58 -16.16 -33.24
C VAL A 480 14.56 -16.00 -31.70
N ALA A 481 14.57 -14.78 -31.19
CA ALA A 481 14.45 -14.51 -29.75
C ALA A 481 13.14 -15.02 -29.13
N PHE A 482 12.13 -15.31 -29.95
CA PHE A 482 10.83 -15.81 -29.53
C PHE A 482 10.58 -17.28 -29.85
N GLU A 483 11.53 -17.99 -30.47
CA GLU A 483 11.36 -19.35 -30.98
C GLU A 483 10.93 -20.37 -29.90
N ASP A 484 11.44 -20.21 -28.68
CA ASP A 484 11.12 -21.08 -27.52
C ASP A 484 10.09 -20.44 -26.55
N ALA A 485 9.42 -19.36 -26.95
CA ALA A 485 8.43 -18.66 -26.12
C ALA A 485 7.01 -19.20 -26.33
N GLU A 486 6.26 -19.31 -25.26
CA GLU A 486 4.81 -19.47 -25.33
C GLU A 486 4.19 -18.07 -25.56
N ILE A 487 3.64 -17.88 -26.76
CA ILE A 487 3.09 -16.58 -27.20
C ILE A 487 1.60 -16.74 -27.47
N GLU A 488 0.80 -15.92 -26.83
CA GLU A 488 -0.64 -15.84 -27.08
C GLU A 488 -0.97 -14.49 -27.75
N ALA A 489 -1.56 -14.51 -28.95
CA ALA A 489 -2.12 -13.30 -29.54
C ALA A 489 -3.40 -12.91 -28.80
N VAL A 490 -3.41 -11.70 -28.21
CA VAL A 490 -4.50 -11.29 -27.33
C VAL A 490 -5.47 -10.40 -28.07
N THR A 491 -6.75 -10.75 -27.99
CA THR A 491 -7.84 -9.97 -28.58
C THR A 491 -8.75 -9.40 -27.49
N ALA A 492 -9.27 -8.21 -27.74
CA ALA A 492 -10.16 -7.57 -26.77
C ALA A 492 -11.52 -8.28 -26.68
N LEU A 493 -11.97 -8.55 -25.48
CA LEU A 493 -13.32 -9.05 -25.23
C LEU A 493 -14.34 -7.96 -25.59
N PRO A 494 -15.38 -8.28 -26.40
CA PRO A 494 -16.40 -7.30 -26.82
C PRO A 494 -17.10 -6.61 -25.63
N SER A 495 -17.30 -7.32 -24.54
CA SER A 495 -17.95 -6.82 -23.33
C SER A 495 -17.05 -5.98 -22.43
N PHE A 496 -15.73 -5.98 -22.64
CA PHE A 496 -14.81 -5.23 -21.80
C PHE A 496 -14.77 -3.77 -22.23
N ARG A 497 -15.17 -2.88 -21.32
CA ARG A 497 -15.11 -1.43 -21.53
C ARG A 497 -13.71 -0.91 -21.24
N ALA A 498 -13.13 -0.15 -22.19
CA ALA A 498 -11.82 0.47 -22.03
C ALA A 498 -11.75 1.36 -20.78
N TRP A 499 -10.59 1.33 -20.13
CA TRP A 499 -10.30 2.26 -19.05
C TRP A 499 -9.91 3.62 -19.61
N THR A 500 -10.43 4.67 -19.01
CA THR A 500 -10.16 6.08 -19.35
C THR A 500 -9.88 6.84 -18.07
N ASP A 501 -9.38 8.06 -18.14
CA ASP A 501 -9.16 8.90 -16.96
C ASP A 501 -10.45 9.18 -16.17
N GLY A 502 -11.59 9.07 -16.82
CA GLY A 502 -12.91 9.22 -16.19
C GLY A 502 -13.62 7.91 -15.81
N TYR A 503 -13.05 6.76 -16.18
CA TYR A 503 -13.69 5.46 -15.94
C TYR A 503 -12.66 4.33 -15.82
N SER A 504 -12.74 3.58 -14.72
CA SER A 504 -12.07 2.30 -14.55
C SER A 504 -12.96 1.36 -13.74
N ASN A 505 -12.90 0.07 -14.02
CA ASN A 505 -13.61 -0.96 -13.26
C ASN A 505 -12.65 -2.08 -12.87
N VAL A 506 -12.05 -1.96 -11.69
CA VAL A 506 -11.09 -2.95 -11.16
C VAL A 506 -11.75 -4.30 -10.87
N TRP A 507 -13.07 -4.31 -10.58
CA TRP A 507 -13.81 -5.55 -10.33
C TRP A 507 -13.86 -6.47 -11.53
N SER A 508 -13.88 -5.90 -12.75
CA SER A 508 -13.94 -6.67 -13.99
C SER A 508 -12.64 -7.43 -14.30
N VAL A 509 -11.57 -7.11 -13.61
CA VAL A 509 -10.24 -7.71 -13.79
C VAL A 509 -9.74 -8.45 -12.54
N LEU A 510 -10.59 -8.64 -11.51
CA LEU A 510 -10.22 -9.43 -10.34
C LEU A 510 -10.11 -10.92 -10.69
N LYS A 511 -8.99 -11.54 -10.34
CA LYS A 511 -8.79 -13.00 -10.40
C LYS A 511 -9.59 -13.66 -9.26
N LEU A 512 -10.86 -13.99 -9.50
CA LEU A 512 -11.74 -14.63 -8.51
C LEU A 512 -11.40 -16.11 -8.26
N ARG A 513 -10.56 -16.72 -9.10
CA ARG A 513 -10.01 -18.08 -8.91
C ARG A 513 -8.54 -18.08 -9.28
N SER A 514 -7.67 -18.49 -8.38
CA SER A 514 -6.31 -18.93 -8.74
C SER A 514 -6.41 -20.29 -9.43
N ASN A 515 -6.74 -20.29 -10.71
CA ASN A 515 -6.60 -21.49 -11.56
C ASN A 515 -5.36 -21.30 -12.43
N ARG A 516 -4.19 -21.23 -11.83
CA ARG A 516 -2.91 -21.60 -12.44
C ARG A 516 -1.91 -21.66 -11.27
N SER A 517 -1.69 -22.88 -10.81
CA SER A 517 -0.57 -23.25 -9.92
C SER A 517 0.70 -23.35 -10.73
#